data_9f15b4e041b04496976deb1d1fd93636
#
_entry.id   9f15b4e041b04496976deb1d1fd93636
#
_cell.length_a   1.000
_cell.length_b   1.000
_cell.length_c   1.000
_cell.angle_alpha   90.00
_cell.angle_beta   90.00
_cell.angle_gamma   90.00
#
_symmetry.space_group_name_H-M   'P 1'
#
loop_
_entity.id
_entity.type
_entity.pdbx_description
1 polymer ?
#
loop_
_entity_poly.entity_id
_entity_poly.type
_entity_poly.pdbx_seq_one_letter_code
_entity_poly.pdbx_strand_id
1 'polypeptide(L)'
;HSAAMLADAVHSLSDFITDVVVILFVRISNKPVDKSHDYGHGKYETLATAFIGMALLGVGFGILWNGATDILVFLRGGELRQPGMLALVAAIISILLKEILYQYTVRVGKRCHSQAVVANAWHHRSDALSSIGTAAGIGGAILLGPHWAVLDPIAAVTVSFFIMRVSIRLLVPCLDELLEKSLPDSVEREIEGIVLSFDGVSEPHHLRTRRIGNNYAIEIHIRMDGNISLHKAHETATGIEHR
;
A
#
# COMPACT_ATOMS: atom_id res chain seq x y z
N HIS A 1 -4.88 -36.74 -2.00
CA HIS A 1 -4.09 -35.54 -1.70
C HIS A 1 -3.92 -34.76 -3.00
N SER A 2 -4.67 -33.64 -3.15
CA SER A 2 -4.56 -32.76 -4.33
C SER A 2 -3.47 -31.76 -4.08
N ALA A 3 -2.47 -31.66 -4.95
CA ALA A 3 -1.43 -30.64 -4.90
C ALA A 3 -2.03 -29.22 -4.98
N ALA A 4 -3.16 -29.06 -5.68
CA ALA A 4 -3.90 -27.80 -5.74
C ALA A 4 -4.47 -27.39 -4.38
N MET A 5 -5.06 -28.33 -3.61
CA MET A 5 -5.55 -28.03 -2.26
C MET A 5 -4.42 -27.64 -1.30
N LEU A 6 -3.25 -28.28 -1.43
CA LEU A 6 -2.08 -27.92 -0.62
C LEU A 6 -1.57 -26.53 -0.98
N ALA A 7 -1.51 -26.19 -2.27
CA ALA A 7 -1.12 -24.87 -2.72
C ALA A 7 -2.08 -23.77 -2.24
N ASP A 8 -3.39 -24.02 -2.29
CA ASP A 8 -4.42 -23.08 -1.79
C ASP A 8 -4.33 -22.91 -0.26
N ALA A 9 -4.10 -23.99 0.48
CA ALA A 9 -3.91 -23.93 1.93
C ALA A 9 -2.64 -23.14 2.31
N VAL A 10 -1.53 -23.34 1.60
CA VAL A 10 -0.29 -22.59 1.81
C VAL A 10 -0.49 -21.10 1.47
N HIS A 11 -1.22 -20.79 0.40
CA HIS A 11 -1.56 -19.41 0.03
C HIS A 11 -2.41 -18.73 1.12
N SER A 12 -3.48 -19.39 1.57
CA SER A 12 -4.33 -18.87 2.66
C SER A 12 -3.58 -18.68 3.97
N LEU A 13 -2.63 -19.56 4.29
CA LEU A 13 -1.75 -19.39 5.45
C LEU A 13 -0.81 -18.19 5.28
N SER A 14 -0.28 -17.97 4.09
CA SER A 14 0.56 -16.80 3.77
C SER A 14 -0.22 -15.50 3.92
N ASP A 15 -1.46 -15.44 3.44
CA ASP A 15 -2.35 -14.27 3.60
C ASP A 15 -2.61 -13.98 5.08
N PHE A 16 -2.91 -15.02 5.86
CA PHE A 16 -3.09 -14.87 7.31
C PHE A 16 -1.83 -14.34 8.03
N ILE A 17 -0.65 -14.83 7.65
CA ILE A 17 0.62 -14.34 8.20
C ILE A 17 0.80 -12.85 7.85
N THR A 18 0.51 -12.46 6.62
CA THR A 18 0.58 -11.06 6.17
C THR A 18 -0.37 -10.17 6.99
N ASP A 19 -1.61 -10.60 7.20
CA ASP A 19 -2.58 -9.88 8.03
C ASP A 19 -2.09 -9.68 9.46
N VAL A 20 -1.54 -10.74 10.08
CA VAL A 20 -0.97 -10.68 11.44
C VAL A 20 0.20 -9.70 11.49
N VAL A 21 1.10 -9.73 10.51
CA VAL A 21 2.23 -8.80 10.41
C VAL A 21 1.73 -7.36 10.34
N VAL A 22 0.74 -7.07 9.49
CA VAL A 22 0.15 -5.73 9.37
C VAL A 22 -0.41 -5.25 10.70
N ILE A 23 -1.21 -6.07 11.36
CA ILE A 23 -1.81 -5.73 12.68
C ILE A 23 -0.72 -5.44 13.72
N LEU A 24 0.35 -6.25 13.76
CA LEU A 24 1.45 -6.06 14.69
C LEU A 24 2.20 -4.75 14.42
N PHE A 25 2.54 -4.46 13.17
CA PHE A 25 3.27 -3.24 12.81
C PHE A 25 2.42 -1.98 13.02
N VAL A 26 1.14 -2.00 12.66
CA VAL A 26 0.22 -0.88 12.95
C VAL A 26 0.06 -0.68 14.46
N ARG A 27 0.03 -1.76 15.26
CA ARG A 27 -0.01 -1.65 16.71
C ARG A 27 1.28 -1.07 17.29
N ILE A 28 2.44 -1.41 16.73
CA ILE A 28 3.73 -0.87 17.14
C ILE A 28 3.84 0.60 16.72
N SER A 29 3.43 0.96 15.51
CA SER A 29 3.51 2.33 15.01
C SER A 29 2.73 3.35 15.86
N ASN A 30 1.67 2.90 16.52
CA ASN A 30 0.86 3.73 17.42
C ASN A 30 1.46 3.88 18.85
N LYS A 31 2.63 3.29 19.13
CA LYS A 31 3.30 3.53 20.41
C LYS A 31 3.84 4.96 20.46
N PRO A 32 3.70 5.63 21.64
CA PRO A 32 4.26 6.96 21.82
C PRO A 32 5.80 6.93 21.76
N VAL A 33 6.38 8.11 21.77
CA VAL A 33 7.83 8.32 21.94
C VAL A 33 8.33 7.63 23.19
N ASP A 34 9.50 7.02 23.12
CA ASP A 34 10.20 6.40 24.23
C ASP A 34 11.71 6.69 24.15
N LYS A 35 12.48 6.19 25.13
CA LYS A 35 13.94 6.41 25.18
C LYS A 35 14.72 5.86 24.00
N SER A 36 14.14 4.96 23.22
CA SER A 36 14.79 4.33 22.06
C SER A 36 14.34 4.97 20.73
N HIS A 37 13.20 5.65 20.75
CA HIS A 37 12.58 6.24 19.55
C HIS A 37 12.04 7.64 19.90
N ASP A 38 12.91 8.64 19.88
CA ASP A 38 12.59 10.04 20.22
C ASP A 38 11.53 10.66 19.28
N TYR A 39 11.41 10.17 18.05
CA TYR A 39 10.39 10.58 17.08
C TYR A 39 9.19 9.64 17.02
N GLY A 40 9.07 8.70 17.96
CA GLY A 40 8.01 7.71 17.99
C GLY A 40 8.22 6.55 17.00
N HIS A 41 7.20 5.72 16.87
CA HIS A 41 7.28 4.46 16.14
C HIS A 41 6.58 4.51 14.77
N GLY A 42 6.20 5.70 14.27
CA GLY A 42 5.42 5.86 13.04
C GLY A 42 6.00 5.15 11.81
N LYS A 43 7.32 5.11 11.65
CA LYS A 43 8.01 4.44 10.53
C LYS A 43 7.80 2.92 10.48
N TYR A 44 7.31 2.29 11.55
CA TYR A 44 6.93 0.86 11.51
C TYR A 44 5.75 0.62 10.55
N GLU A 45 4.83 1.58 10.44
CA GLU A 45 3.74 1.49 9.46
C GLU A 45 4.24 1.63 8.03
N THR A 46 5.19 2.54 7.79
CA THR A 46 5.87 2.70 6.50
C THR A 46 6.59 1.42 6.09
N LEU A 47 7.27 0.78 7.04
CA LEU A 47 7.96 -0.50 6.82
C LEU A 47 6.96 -1.62 6.47
N ALA A 48 5.84 -1.72 7.18
CA ALA A 48 4.78 -2.68 6.86
C ALA A 48 4.21 -2.46 5.45
N THR A 49 3.92 -1.21 5.11
CA THR A 49 3.41 -0.84 3.79
C THR A 49 4.41 -1.19 2.68
N ALA A 50 5.70 -0.91 2.91
CA ALA A 50 6.77 -1.27 1.97
C ALA A 50 6.88 -2.79 1.78
N PHE A 51 6.77 -3.57 2.86
CA PHE A 51 6.79 -5.03 2.80
C PHE A 51 5.63 -5.58 1.97
N ILE A 52 4.40 -5.10 2.20
CA ILE A 52 3.22 -5.49 1.41
C ILE A 52 3.40 -5.08 -0.05
N GLY A 53 3.88 -3.86 -0.30
CA GLY A 53 4.15 -3.37 -1.65
C GLY A 53 5.16 -4.25 -2.41
N MET A 54 6.23 -4.68 -1.75
CA MET A 54 7.19 -5.62 -2.35
C MET A 54 6.59 -7.00 -2.61
N ALA A 55 5.81 -7.52 -1.67
CA ALA A 55 5.11 -8.79 -1.85
C ALA A 55 4.16 -8.74 -3.06
N LEU A 56 3.34 -7.67 -3.17
CA LEU A 56 2.45 -7.44 -4.31
C LEU A 56 3.23 -7.32 -5.64
N LEU A 57 4.40 -6.68 -5.64
CA LEU A 57 5.25 -6.59 -6.83
C LEU A 57 5.74 -7.97 -7.26
N GLY A 58 6.16 -8.80 -6.30
CA GLY A 58 6.58 -10.17 -6.53
C GLY A 58 5.44 -11.04 -7.09
N VAL A 59 4.24 -10.94 -6.50
CA VAL A 59 3.04 -11.64 -6.99
C VAL A 59 2.69 -11.18 -8.42
N GLY A 60 2.67 -9.86 -8.68
CA GLY A 60 2.42 -9.31 -10.00
C GLY A 60 3.39 -9.84 -11.06
N PHE A 61 4.69 -9.91 -10.72
CA PHE A 61 5.71 -10.47 -11.60
C PHE A 61 5.52 -11.98 -11.83
N GLY A 62 5.16 -12.74 -10.80
CA GLY A 62 4.86 -14.17 -10.90
C GLY A 62 3.67 -14.45 -11.82
N ILE A 63 2.58 -13.68 -11.68
CA ILE A 63 1.40 -13.78 -12.54
C ILE A 63 1.76 -13.43 -13.99
N LEU A 64 2.55 -12.37 -14.22
CA LEU A 64 3.03 -12.01 -15.54
C LEU A 64 3.83 -13.12 -16.19
N TRP A 65 4.78 -13.71 -15.46
CA TRP A 65 5.63 -14.78 -15.95
C TRP A 65 4.82 -16.01 -16.32
N ASN A 66 3.92 -16.46 -15.46
CA ASN A 66 3.06 -17.63 -15.69
C ASN A 66 2.12 -17.38 -16.88
N GLY A 67 1.42 -16.23 -16.90
CA GLY A 67 0.53 -15.88 -17.99
C GLY A 67 1.25 -15.78 -19.36
N ALA A 68 2.44 -15.17 -19.40
CA ALA A 68 3.25 -15.11 -20.61
C ALA A 68 3.71 -16.50 -21.09
N THR A 69 4.09 -17.36 -20.15
CA THR A 69 4.47 -18.76 -20.45
C THR A 69 3.31 -19.54 -21.01
N ASP A 70 2.12 -19.42 -20.43
CA ASP A 70 0.91 -20.10 -20.90
C ASP A 70 0.48 -19.64 -22.28
N ILE A 71 0.60 -18.34 -22.59
CA ILE A 71 0.38 -17.81 -23.95
C ILE A 71 1.37 -18.43 -24.93
N LEU A 72 2.66 -18.53 -24.57
CA LEU A 72 3.66 -19.15 -25.42
C LEU A 72 3.39 -20.64 -25.67
N VAL A 73 2.94 -21.38 -24.66
CA VAL A 73 2.53 -22.78 -24.78
C VAL A 73 1.37 -22.90 -25.77
N PHE A 74 0.35 -22.05 -25.63
CA PHE A 74 -0.80 -22.02 -26.55
C PHE A 74 -0.38 -21.72 -27.98
N LEU A 75 0.47 -20.72 -28.22
CA LEU A 75 0.96 -20.36 -29.55
C LEU A 75 1.79 -21.46 -30.22
N ARG A 76 2.42 -22.33 -29.43
CA ARG A 76 3.16 -23.51 -29.92
C ARG A 76 2.27 -24.73 -30.15
N GLY A 77 0.94 -24.58 -30.04
CA GLY A 77 -0.03 -25.66 -30.23
C GLY A 77 -0.19 -26.59 -29.01
N GLY A 78 0.29 -26.16 -27.83
CA GLY A 78 0.04 -26.87 -26.58
C GLY A 78 -1.39 -26.67 -26.08
N GLU A 79 -1.90 -27.65 -25.36
CA GLU A 79 -3.23 -27.57 -24.74
C GLU A 79 -3.14 -26.87 -23.37
N LEU A 80 -4.02 -25.87 -23.15
CA LEU A 80 -4.20 -25.25 -21.84
C LEU A 80 -5.14 -26.12 -20.99
N ARG A 81 -4.85 -26.20 -19.69
CA ARG A 81 -5.75 -26.89 -18.75
C ARG A 81 -7.12 -26.23 -18.75
N GLN A 82 -8.16 -27.06 -18.85
CA GLN A 82 -9.56 -26.62 -18.77
C GLN A 82 -10.12 -26.96 -17.39
N PRO A 83 -10.23 -26.03 -16.48
CA PRO A 83 -10.90 -26.24 -15.21
C PRO A 83 -12.41 -26.44 -15.45
N GLY A 84 -13.03 -27.32 -14.65
CA GLY A 84 -14.46 -27.60 -14.78
C GLY A 84 -15.37 -26.55 -14.18
N MET A 85 -16.70 -26.72 -14.37
CA MET A 85 -17.75 -25.79 -13.86
C MET A 85 -17.63 -25.53 -12.34
N LEU A 86 -17.22 -26.53 -11.55
CA LEU A 86 -17.03 -26.36 -10.11
C LEU A 86 -15.95 -25.30 -9.80
N ALA A 87 -14.88 -25.24 -10.59
CA ALA A 87 -13.84 -24.24 -10.44
C ALA A 87 -14.36 -22.84 -10.80
N LEU A 88 -15.23 -22.69 -11.80
CA LEU A 88 -15.88 -21.42 -12.14
C LEU A 88 -16.73 -20.89 -10.97
N VAL A 89 -17.58 -21.76 -10.38
CA VAL A 89 -18.41 -21.38 -9.24
C VAL A 89 -17.55 -20.97 -8.04
N ALA A 90 -16.50 -21.73 -7.74
CA ALA A 90 -15.56 -21.40 -6.67
C ALA A 90 -14.85 -20.05 -6.92
N ALA A 91 -14.42 -19.78 -8.16
CA ALA A 91 -13.79 -18.51 -8.53
C ALA A 91 -14.77 -17.34 -8.34
N ILE A 92 -16.03 -17.45 -8.75
CA ILE A 92 -17.04 -16.41 -8.56
C ILE A 92 -17.27 -16.11 -7.08
N ILE A 93 -17.42 -17.14 -6.25
CA ILE A 93 -17.58 -16.97 -4.80
C ILE A 93 -16.35 -16.31 -4.19
N SER A 94 -15.15 -16.72 -4.58
CA SER A 94 -13.88 -16.12 -4.12
C SER A 94 -13.80 -14.64 -4.49
N ILE A 95 -14.14 -14.28 -5.73
CA ILE A 95 -14.15 -12.87 -6.18
C ILE A 95 -15.07 -12.03 -5.30
N LEU A 96 -16.30 -12.50 -5.06
CA LEU A 96 -17.28 -11.75 -4.25
C LEU A 96 -16.80 -11.57 -2.82
N LEU A 97 -16.30 -12.62 -2.18
CA LEU A 97 -15.79 -12.55 -0.80
C LEU A 97 -14.58 -11.63 -0.69
N LYS A 98 -13.62 -11.73 -1.60
CA LYS A 98 -12.41 -10.90 -1.61
C LYS A 98 -12.73 -9.43 -1.92
N GLU A 99 -13.68 -9.13 -2.80
CA GLU A 99 -14.11 -7.75 -3.05
C GLU A 99 -14.84 -7.14 -1.84
N ILE A 100 -15.68 -7.91 -1.14
CA ILE A 100 -16.31 -7.48 0.12
C ILE A 100 -15.24 -7.17 1.16
N LEU A 101 -14.27 -8.05 1.32
CA LEU A 101 -13.16 -7.88 2.26
C LEU A 101 -12.34 -6.64 1.91
N TYR A 102 -11.99 -6.44 0.64
CA TYR A 102 -11.34 -5.23 0.16
C TYR A 102 -12.11 -3.96 0.54
N GLN A 103 -13.40 -3.93 0.22
CA GLN A 103 -14.24 -2.76 0.49
C GLN A 103 -14.34 -2.43 1.99
N TYR A 104 -14.41 -3.45 2.83
CA TYR A 104 -14.39 -3.28 4.27
C TYR A 104 -13.03 -2.76 4.75
N THR A 105 -11.95 -3.44 4.38
CA THR A 105 -10.59 -3.13 4.84
C THR A 105 -10.13 -1.75 4.37
N VAL A 106 -10.41 -1.36 3.11
CA VAL A 106 -10.04 -0.04 2.60
C VAL A 106 -10.79 1.09 3.30
N ARG A 107 -12.07 0.88 3.67
CA ARG A 107 -12.83 1.88 4.42
C ARG A 107 -12.27 2.07 5.83
N VAL A 108 -11.94 0.96 6.50
CA VAL A 108 -11.29 1.01 7.83
C VAL A 108 -9.93 1.69 7.72
N GLY A 109 -9.08 1.30 6.80
CA GLY A 109 -7.74 1.88 6.60
C GLY A 109 -7.78 3.39 6.34
N LYS A 110 -8.74 3.85 5.52
CA LYS A 110 -8.95 5.28 5.28
C LYS A 110 -9.43 6.03 6.52
N ARG A 111 -10.32 5.44 7.33
CA ARG A 111 -10.80 6.05 8.57
C ARG A 111 -9.70 6.16 9.63
N CYS A 112 -8.84 5.15 9.71
CA CYS A 112 -7.71 5.13 10.64
C CYS A 112 -6.47 5.84 10.08
N HIS A 113 -6.53 6.40 8.86
CA HIS A 113 -5.40 7.00 8.13
C HIS A 113 -4.19 6.06 8.02
N SER A 114 -4.40 4.74 8.06
CA SER A 114 -3.35 3.73 8.01
C SER A 114 -3.07 3.31 6.57
N GLN A 115 -1.86 3.60 6.09
CA GLN A 115 -1.40 3.18 4.77
C GLN A 115 -1.16 1.68 4.69
N ALA A 116 -0.70 1.05 5.79
CA ALA A 116 -0.49 -0.38 5.86
C ALA A 116 -1.81 -1.17 5.71
N VAL A 117 -2.89 -0.71 6.37
CA VAL A 117 -4.21 -1.34 6.23
C VAL A 117 -4.78 -1.14 4.82
N VAL A 118 -4.56 0.03 4.20
CA VAL A 118 -4.95 0.26 2.79
C VAL A 118 -4.14 -0.62 1.84
N ALA A 119 -2.83 -0.78 2.07
CA ALA A 119 -1.98 -1.66 1.27
C ALA A 119 -2.45 -3.12 1.36
N ASN A 120 -2.78 -3.59 2.57
CA ASN A 120 -3.33 -4.94 2.78
C ASN A 120 -4.68 -5.13 2.07
N ALA A 121 -5.55 -4.12 2.05
CA ALA A 121 -6.77 -4.17 1.26
C ALA A 121 -6.46 -4.39 -0.24
N TRP A 122 -5.46 -3.70 -0.79
CA TRP A 122 -5.04 -3.89 -2.17
C TRP A 122 -4.46 -5.28 -2.44
N HIS A 123 -3.83 -5.94 -1.46
CA HIS A 123 -3.43 -7.33 -1.57
C HIS A 123 -4.64 -8.25 -1.82
N HIS A 124 -5.69 -8.17 -0.99
CA HIS A 124 -6.92 -8.94 -1.19
C HIS A 124 -7.59 -8.65 -2.54
N ARG A 125 -7.58 -7.39 -3.00
CA ARG A 125 -8.14 -7.03 -4.31
C ARG A 125 -7.32 -7.57 -5.46
N SER A 126 -5.99 -7.64 -5.31
CA SER A 126 -5.10 -8.26 -6.29
C SER A 126 -5.46 -9.71 -6.54
N ASP A 127 -5.74 -10.45 -5.47
CA ASP A 127 -6.18 -11.86 -5.55
C ASP A 127 -7.56 -12.00 -6.20
N ALA A 128 -8.49 -11.08 -5.91
CA ALA A 128 -9.80 -11.05 -6.56
C ALA A 128 -9.67 -10.80 -8.07
N LEU A 129 -8.81 -9.86 -8.48
CA LEU A 129 -8.57 -9.57 -9.90
C LEU A 129 -7.94 -10.75 -10.64
N SER A 130 -6.99 -11.47 -10.01
CA SER A 130 -6.44 -12.70 -10.57
C SER A 130 -7.53 -13.75 -10.80
N SER A 131 -8.46 -13.93 -9.84
CA SER A 131 -9.59 -14.84 -9.94
C SER A 131 -10.58 -14.45 -11.05
N ILE A 132 -10.72 -13.16 -11.41
CA ILE A 132 -11.55 -12.70 -12.53
C ILE A 132 -10.98 -13.21 -13.86
N GLY A 133 -9.66 -13.15 -14.04
CA GLY A 133 -9.01 -13.70 -15.23
C GLY A 133 -9.31 -15.18 -15.40
N THR A 134 -9.09 -15.94 -14.33
CA THR A 134 -9.38 -17.38 -14.32
C THR A 134 -10.87 -17.69 -14.62
N ALA A 135 -11.81 -16.94 -14.01
CA ALA A 135 -13.24 -17.10 -14.28
C ALA A 135 -13.59 -16.79 -15.75
N ALA A 136 -12.98 -15.75 -16.35
CA ALA A 136 -13.16 -15.39 -17.75
C ALA A 136 -12.63 -16.48 -18.68
N GLY A 137 -11.44 -17.03 -18.40
CA GLY A 137 -10.85 -18.12 -19.18
C GLY A 137 -11.68 -19.41 -19.12
N ILE A 138 -12.13 -19.81 -17.92
CA ILE A 138 -13.00 -20.98 -17.74
C ILE A 138 -14.33 -20.78 -18.45
N GLY A 139 -14.99 -19.62 -18.24
CA GLY A 139 -16.26 -19.28 -18.87
C GLY A 139 -16.16 -19.26 -20.40
N GLY A 140 -15.08 -18.68 -20.93
CA GLY A 140 -14.80 -18.67 -22.37
C GLY A 140 -14.60 -20.06 -22.93
N ALA A 141 -13.83 -20.91 -22.25
CA ALA A 141 -13.60 -22.30 -22.69
C ALA A 141 -14.90 -23.13 -22.67
N ILE A 142 -15.78 -22.92 -21.68
CA ILE A 142 -17.05 -23.63 -21.59
C ILE A 142 -18.05 -23.17 -22.65
N LEU A 143 -18.17 -21.86 -22.91
CA LEU A 143 -19.20 -21.30 -23.79
C LEU A 143 -18.78 -21.30 -25.25
N LEU A 144 -17.50 -21.04 -25.57
CA LEU A 144 -16.98 -20.77 -26.90
C LEU A 144 -16.03 -21.87 -27.41
N GLY A 145 -15.68 -22.83 -26.55
CA GLY A 145 -14.81 -23.96 -26.89
C GLY A 145 -13.35 -23.81 -26.41
N PRO A 146 -12.55 -24.90 -26.54
CA PRO A 146 -11.22 -24.99 -25.93
C PRO A 146 -10.23 -23.91 -26.33
N HIS A 147 -10.31 -23.37 -27.54
CA HIS A 147 -9.44 -22.30 -28.04
C HIS A 147 -9.57 -21.00 -27.24
N TRP A 148 -10.71 -20.76 -26.60
CA TRP A 148 -10.95 -19.58 -25.78
C TRP A 148 -10.38 -19.67 -24.36
N ALA A 149 -9.81 -20.81 -23.98
CA ALA A 149 -9.05 -20.93 -22.73
C ALA A 149 -7.86 -19.97 -22.65
N VAL A 150 -7.38 -19.44 -23.80
CA VAL A 150 -6.34 -18.42 -23.85
C VAL A 150 -6.75 -17.09 -23.21
N LEU A 151 -8.04 -16.84 -22.99
CA LEU A 151 -8.51 -15.65 -22.29
C LEU A 151 -8.00 -15.57 -20.84
N ASP A 152 -7.84 -16.70 -20.16
CA ASP A 152 -7.29 -16.74 -18.78
C ASP A 152 -5.85 -16.17 -18.72
N PRO A 153 -4.85 -16.67 -19.46
CA PRO A 153 -3.52 -16.11 -19.41
C PRO A 153 -3.44 -14.67 -19.96
N ILE A 154 -4.28 -14.28 -20.93
CA ILE A 154 -4.34 -12.87 -21.41
C ILE A 154 -4.84 -11.95 -20.29
N ALA A 155 -5.92 -12.36 -19.59
CA ALA A 155 -6.42 -11.60 -18.46
C ALA A 155 -5.39 -11.56 -17.32
N ALA A 156 -4.69 -12.67 -17.04
CA ALA A 156 -3.64 -12.73 -16.04
C ALA A 156 -2.51 -11.72 -16.33
N VAL A 157 -2.02 -11.65 -17.58
CA VAL A 157 -1.03 -10.66 -18.00
C VAL A 157 -1.55 -9.23 -17.82
N THR A 158 -2.79 -8.96 -18.24
CA THR A 158 -3.39 -7.63 -18.08
C THR A 158 -3.50 -7.22 -16.61
N VAL A 159 -3.98 -8.12 -15.76
CA VAL A 159 -4.11 -7.92 -14.32
C VAL A 159 -2.75 -7.71 -13.66
N SER A 160 -1.71 -8.45 -14.08
CA SER A 160 -0.37 -8.32 -13.52
C SER A 160 0.20 -6.90 -13.68
N PHE A 161 0.01 -6.24 -14.83
CA PHE A 161 0.41 -4.85 -15.01
C PHE A 161 -0.32 -3.91 -14.07
N PHE A 162 -1.62 -4.15 -13.84
CA PHE A 162 -2.39 -3.36 -12.89
C PHE A 162 -1.87 -3.54 -11.45
N ILE A 163 -1.60 -4.78 -11.03
CA ILE A 163 -1.06 -5.10 -9.71
C ILE A 163 0.32 -4.43 -9.52
N MET A 164 1.22 -4.55 -10.49
CA MET A 164 2.54 -3.92 -10.43
C MET A 164 2.43 -2.38 -10.33
N ARG A 165 1.52 -1.77 -11.08
CA ARG A 165 1.27 -0.32 -10.97
C ARG A 165 0.80 0.09 -9.57
N VAL A 166 -0.10 -0.67 -8.96
CA VAL A 166 -0.58 -0.42 -7.58
C VAL A 166 0.58 -0.59 -6.60
N SER A 167 1.35 -1.66 -6.73
CA SER A 167 2.52 -1.94 -5.89
C SER A 167 3.52 -0.77 -5.92
N ILE A 168 3.89 -0.26 -7.10
CA ILE A 168 4.78 0.89 -7.25
C ILE A 168 4.20 2.14 -6.56
N ARG A 169 2.89 2.38 -6.69
CA ARG A 169 2.21 3.50 -6.02
C ARG A 169 2.23 3.39 -4.49
N LEU A 170 2.32 2.18 -3.94
CA LEU A 170 2.48 1.97 -2.51
C LEU A 170 3.95 2.11 -2.07
N LEU A 171 4.88 1.62 -2.89
CA LEU A 171 6.31 1.61 -2.57
C LEU A 171 6.96 2.99 -2.65
N VAL A 172 6.65 3.78 -3.69
CA VAL A 172 7.30 5.08 -3.89
C VAL A 172 7.15 6.01 -2.68
N PRO A 173 5.94 6.23 -2.11
CA PRO A 173 5.79 7.06 -0.91
C PRO A 173 6.55 6.50 0.30
N CYS A 174 6.63 5.18 0.44
CA CYS A 174 7.39 4.56 1.53
C CYS A 174 8.90 4.83 1.38
N LEU A 175 9.43 4.72 0.17
CA LEU A 175 10.83 5.05 -0.12
C LEU A 175 11.10 6.54 0.10
N ASP A 176 10.22 7.41 -0.36
CA ASP A 176 10.30 8.86 -0.14
C ASP A 176 10.39 9.18 1.36
N GLU A 177 9.55 8.55 2.18
CA GLU A 177 9.54 8.73 3.63
C GLU A 177 10.82 8.18 4.31
N LEU A 178 11.27 6.99 3.89
CA LEU A 178 12.49 6.38 4.44
C LEU A 178 13.75 7.17 4.06
N LEU A 179 13.73 7.84 2.90
CA LEU A 179 14.81 8.71 2.41
C LEU A 179 14.68 10.17 2.90
N GLU A 180 13.80 10.42 3.88
CA GLU A 180 13.63 11.74 4.51
C GLU A 180 13.24 12.84 3.49
N LYS A 181 12.44 12.50 2.47
CA LYS A 181 11.95 13.46 1.50
C LYS A 181 11.08 14.53 2.18
N SER A 182 11.27 15.79 1.77
CA SER A 182 10.45 16.92 2.23
C SER A 182 8.97 16.76 1.88
N LEU A 183 8.13 17.45 2.62
CA LEU A 183 6.71 17.54 2.34
C LEU A 183 6.46 18.30 1.02
N PRO A 184 5.27 18.16 0.41
CA PRO A 184 4.92 18.93 -0.78
C PRO A 184 4.97 20.44 -0.52
N ASP A 185 5.40 21.22 -1.52
CA ASP A 185 5.50 22.69 -1.44
C ASP A 185 4.21 23.38 -0.97
N SER A 186 3.05 22.77 -1.20
CA SER A 186 1.77 23.30 -0.72
C SER A 186 1.66 23.26 0.79
N VAL A 187 2.18 22.18 1.41
CA VAL A 187 2.19 22.00 2.87
C VAL A 187 3.27 22.87 3.50
N GLU A 188 4.45 22.96 2.88
CA GLU A 188 5.53 23.83 3.37
C GLU A 188 5.11 25.30 3.37
N ARG A 189 4.43 25.78 2.32
CA ARG A 189 3.86 27.14 2.29
C ARG A 189 2.78 27.38 3.34
N GLU A 190 1.97 26.36 3.65
CA GLU A 190 0.98 26.44 4.73
C GLU A 190 1.67 26.59 6.09
N ILE A 191 2.73 25.81 6.34
CA ILE A 191 3.55 25.90 7.56
C ILE A 191 4.17 27.30 7.68
N GLU A 192 4.80 27.82 6.62
CA GLU A 192 5.36 29.17 6.61
C GLU A 192 4.29 30.25 6.88
N GLY A 193 3.10 30.10 6.29
CA GLY A 193 1.96 30.99 6.52
C GLY A 193 1.49 30.99 7.98
N ILE A 194 1.44 29.81 8.62
CA ILE A 194 1.11 29.69 10.04
C ILE A 194 2.17 30.39 10.89
N VAL A 195 3.45 30.14 10.63
CA VAL A 195 4.57 30.76 11.36
C VAL A 195 4.54 32.28 11.24
N LEU A 196 4.31 32.83 10.05
CA LEU A 196 4.21 34.27 9.81
C LEU A 196 2.95 34.91 10.39
N SER A 197 1.95 34.13 10.79
CA SER A 197 0.75 34.68 11.44
C SER A 197 0.95 35.05 12.91
N PHE A 198 2.11 34.72 13.49
CA PHE A 198 2.45 35.08 14.86
C PHE A 198 3.13 36.47 14.93
N ASP A 199 2.62 37.30 15.82
CA ASP A 199 3.15 38.66 16.00
C ASP A 199 4.63 38.67 16.45
N GLY A 200 5.43 39.47 15.78
CA GLY A 200 6.86 39.61 16.07
C GLY A 200 7.75 38.53 15.44
N VAL A 201 7.18 37.61 14.68
CA VAL A 201 7.93 36.62 13.89
C VAL A 201 8.21 37.18 12.50
N SER A 202 9.44 37.07 12.05
CA SER A 202 9.87 37.50 10.72
C SER A 202 10.84 36.50 10.11
N GLU A 203 10.98 36.56 8.80
CA GLU A 203 11.98 35.83 8.02
C GLU A 203 12.10 34.32 8.42
N PRO A 204 11.04 33.49 8.29
CA PRO A 204 11.20 32.08 8.42
C PRO A 204 12.18 31.53 7.38
N HIS A 205 13.16 30.72 7.80
CA HIS A 205 14.19 30.20 6.92
C HIS A 205 14.67 28.84 7.40
N HIS A 206 15.40 28.14 6.54
CA HIS A 206 15.88 26.77 6.79
C HIS A 206 14.75 25.80 7.21
N LEU A 207 13.57 25.94 6.60
CA LEU A 207 12.50 24.98 6.78
C LEU A 207 12.97 23.59 6.31
N ARG A 208 12.88 22.63 7.20
CA ARG A 208 13.11 21.21 6.91
C ARG A 208 11.90 20.44 7.37
N THR A 209 11.39 19.61 6.50
CA THR A 209 10.20 18.83 6.78
C THR A 209 10.44 17.37 6.43
N ARG A 210 9.81 16.47 7.16
CA ARG A 210 9.79 15.05 6.83
C ARG A 210 8.54 14.38 7.39
N ARG A 211 8.17 13.28 6.80
CA ARG A 211 7.07 12.44 7.26
C ARG A 211 7.57 11.35 8.20
N ILE A 212 6.78 11.05 9.25
CA ILE A 212 7.02 9.96 10.20
C ILE A 212 5.69 9.23 10.41
N GLY A 213 5.38 8.26 9.54
CA GLY A 213 4.06 7.62 9.52
C GLY A 213 2.95 8.64 9.25
N ASN A 214 2.03 8.81 10.19
CA ASN A 214 0.92 9.75 10.10
C ASN A 214 1.24 11.17 10.62
N ASN A 215 2.46 11.39 11.13
CA ASN A 215 2.91 12.67 11.68
C ASN A 215 3.93 13.33 10.75
N TYR A 216 4.16 14.63 10.96
CA TYR A 216 5.22 15.39 10.33
C TYR A 216 6.22 15.85 11.38
N ALA A 217 7.51 15.79 11.06
CA ALA A 217 8.54 16.48 11.78
C ALA A 217 8.91 17.73 11.00
N ILE A 218 8.89 18.87 11.69
CA ILE A 218 9.11 20.20 11.12
C ILE A 218 10.22 20.87 11.91
N GLU A 219 11.24 21.33 11.23
CA GLU A 219 12.32 22.15 11.78
C GLU A 219 12.35 23.46 11.01
N ILE A 220 12.28 24.60 11.71
CA ILE A 220 12.27 25.91 11.09
C ILE A 220 13.01 26.90 11.95
N HIS A 221 13.75 27.79 11.32
CA HIS A 221 14.36 28.95 11.98
C HIS A 221 13.48 30.16 11.75
N ILE A 222 13.26 30.94 12.81
CA ILE A 222 12.50 32.18 12.78
C ILE A 222 13.37 33.32 13.35
N ARG A 223 13.11 34.51 12.88
CA ARG A 223 13.71 35.74 13.46
C ARG A 223 12.67 36.49 14.25
N MET A 224 13.14 37.11 15.35
CA MET A 224 12.36 37.99 16.20
C MET A 224 13.22 39.24 16.53
N ASP A 225 12.58 40.31 17.02
CA ASP A 225 13.29 41.52 17.47
C ASP A 225 14.29 41.14 18.58
N GLY A 226 15.55 41.55 18.41
CA GLY A 226 16.63 41.30 19.38
C GLY A 226 16.45 41.97 20.75
N ASN A 227 15.49 42.89 20.88
CA ASN A 227 15.19 43.58 22.14
C ASN A 227 14.11 42.87 23.00
N ILE A 228 13.48 41.81 22.49
CA ILE A 228 12.51 41.04 23.29
C ILE A 228 13.22 40.17 24.32
N SER A 229 12.57 39.87 25.42
CA SER A 229 13.11 38.93 26.38
C SER A 229 13.13 37.51 25.81
N LEU A 230 14.12 36.71 26.25
CA LEU A 230 14.19 35.28 25.88
C LEU A 230 12.90 34.52 26.28
N HIS A 231 12.28 34.91 27.40
CA HIS A 231 11.02 34.34 27.84
C HIS A 231 9.91 34.57 26.80
N LYS A 232 9.79 35.79 26.28
CA LYS A 232 8.78 36.12 25.27
C LYS A 232 9.05 35.42 23.95
N ALA A 233 10.33 35.32 23.54
CA ALA A 233 10.70 34.56 22.35
C ALA A 233 10.33 33.09 22.46
N HIS A 234 10.61 32.48 23.62
CA HIS A 234 10.25 31.05 23.88
C HIS A 234 8.74 30.87 23.93
N GLU A 235 7.97 31.74 24.55
CA GLU A 235 6.50 31.71 24.59
C GLU A 235 5.91 31.73 23.16
N THR A 236 6.45 32.58 22.27
CA THR A 236 6.03 32.63 20.88
C THR A 236 6.39 31.35 20.13
N ALA A 237 7.61 30.84 20.30
CA ALA A 237 8.03 29.55 19.68
C ALA A 237 7.13 28.40 20.13
N THR A 238 6.84 28.28 21.41
CA THR A 238 5.91 27.28 21.95
C THR A 238 4.48 27.45 21.40
N GLY A 239 4.06 28.71 21.21
CA GLY A 239 2.76 29.00 20.56
C GLY A 239 2.70 28.50 19.12
N ILE A 240 3.80 28.58 18.37
CA ILE A 240 3.92 28.05 17.02
C ILE A 240 3.86 26.51 17.03
N GLU A 241 4.59 25.87 17.96
CA GLU A 241 4.61 24.39 18.10
C GLU A 241 3.22 23.80 18.39
N HIS A 242 2.36 24.54 19.08
CA HIS A 242 1.01 24.08 19.45
C HIS A 242 -0.05 24.39 18.38
N ARG A 243 0.29 25.07 17.27
CA ARG A 243 -0.65 25.41 16.19
C ARG A 243 -0.65 24.39 15.06
#